data_6eacccdb6aa7d98931b46bc51d643dc0
#
_entry.id   6eacccdb6aa7d98931b46bc51d643dc0
#
_cell.length_a   1.000
_cell.length_b   1.000
_cell.length_c   1.000
_cell.angle_alpha   90.00
_cell.angle_beta   90.00
_cell.angle_gamma   90.00
#
_symmetry.space_group_name_H-M   'P 1'
#
loop_
_entity.id
_entity.type
_entity.pdbx_description
1 polymer ?
#
loop_
_entity_poly.entity_id
_entity_poly.type
_entity_poly.pdbx_seq_one_letter_code
_entity_poly.pdbx_strand_id
1 'polypeptide(L)'
;MAESRIIHGFHAVTARIRQNADSVLELYVDAQRRDPRARDLLKLAESNGVRIVPVDGKRLDGMAGNASHQGVVAKVDAARRVVNLEDVLDTLNEPPLLLVLDGVQDPHNLGACLRSADAFGVHAVIAPKDRAVGLNATVEKVACGAAETVPYITVTNLARTLRELKERDIWVVGADGEADNTLNNFYHDSALALVLGAEGEGLRRLTRETCDQLVKIPMLGSVESLNVSVSAGILLYEARSQRVAVPAEYGAHGLGE
;
A
#
# COMPACT_ATOMS: atom_id res chain seq x y z
N MET A 1 25.21 5.68 15.54
CA MET A 1 24.09 6.64 15.65
C MET A 1 22.97 6.06 14.80
N ALA A 2 21.76 5.93 15.35
CA ALA A 2 20.63 5.47 14.55
C ALA A 2 20.40 6.43 13.37
N GLU A 3 20.35 5.91 12.18
CA GLU A 3 20.09 6.68 10.97
C GLU A 3 18.65 7.20 11.04
N SER A 4 18.45 8.50 10.87
CA SER A 4 17.12 9.12 10.94
C SER A 4 16.72 9.70 9.59
N ARG A 5 15.43 9.63 9.26
CA ARG A 5 14.86 10.25 8.06
C ARG A 5 13.75 11.24 8.40
N ILE A 6 13.43 12.07 7.44
CA ILE A 6 12.34 13.04 7.55
C ILE A 6 11.13 12.52 6.77
N ILE A 7 9.97 12.54 7.40
CA ILE A 7 8.67 12.39 6.75
C ILE A 7 7.86 13.68 6.96
N HIS A 8 6.97 14.00 6.04
CA HIS A 8 6.23 15.25 6.06
C HIS A 8 4.78 15.09 5.59
N GLY A 9 3.95 16.02 6.06
CA GLY A 9 2.50 16.03 5.78
C GLY A 9 1.68 15.19 6.76
N PHE A 10 0.41 15.57 6.92
CA PHE A 10 -0.47 14.98 7.93
C PHE A 10 -0.65 13.48 7.78
N HIS A 11 -0.86 12.99 6.55
CA HIS A 11 -1.14 11.57 6.31
C HIS A 11 0.04 10.68 6.71
N ALA A 12 1.24 10.99 6.22
CA ALA A 12 2.44 10.19 6.51
C ALA A 12 2.77 10.20 8.01
N VAL A 13 2.71 11.38 8.64
CA VAL A 13 3.04 11.53 10.07
C VAL A 13 1.98 10.85 10.95
N THR A 14 0.70 11.02 10.66
CA THR A 14 -0.38 10.36 11.41
C THR A 14 -0.30 8.84 11.29
N ALA A 15 -0.08 8.34 10.07
CA ALA A 15 0.08 6.91 9.81
C ALA A 15 1.26 6.33 10.62
N ARG A 16 2.41 7.01 10.60
CA ARG A 16 3.60 6.57 11.33
C ARG A 16 3.39 6.53 12.84
N ILE A 17 2.73 7.56 13.42
CA ILE A 17 2.44 7.58 14.88
C ILE A 17 1.50 6.43 15.25
N ARG A 18 0.45 6.19 14.45
CA ARG A 18 -0.50 5.09 14.71
C ARG A 18 0.15 3.72 14.63
N GLN A 19 1.05 3.52 13.68
CA GLN A 19 1.70 2.24 13.43
C GLN A 19 2.84 1.95 14.43
N ASN A 20 3.68 2.95 14.69
CA ASN A 20 4.88 2.81 15.55
C ASN A 20 5.32 4.17 16.08
N ALA A 21 4.67 4.64 17.14
CA ALA A 21 4.95 5.93 17.75
C ALA A 21 6.38 6.03 18.29
N ASP A 22 6.94 4.94 18.83
CA ASP A 22 8.32 4.88 19.36
C ASP A 22 9.37 5.17 18.30
N SER A 23 9.05 4.94 17.02
CA SER A 23 9.91 5.28 15.90
C SER A 23 9.90 6.77 15.53
N VAL A 24 8.99 7.56 16.09
CA VAL A 24 8.92 9.00 15.85
C VAL A 24 9.76 9.72 16.91
N LEU A 25 10.96 10.13 16.52
CA LEU A 25 11.91 10.77 17.42
C LEU A 25 11.45 12.16 17.83
N GLU A 26 10.93 12.93 16.86
CA GLU A 26 10.43 14.29 17.09
C GLU A 26 9.37 14.66 16.05
N LEU A 27 8.29 15.29 16.50
CA LEU A 27 7.24 15.85 15.65
C LEU A 27 7.36 17.38 15.65
N TYR A 28 7.61 17.97 14.49
CA TYR A 28 7.69 19.40 14.26
C TYR A 28 6.40 19.92 13.65
N VAL A 29 5.77 20.90 14.29
CA VAL A 29 4.49 21.48 13.87
C VAL A 29 4.60 22.99 13.81
N ASP A 30 4.00 23.59 12.78
CA ASP A 30 3.92 25.04 12.65
C ASP A 30 3.19 25.64 13.86
N ALA A 31 3.93 26.49 14.61
CA ALA A 31 3.43 27.10 15.83
C ALA A 31 2.18 27.98 15.64
N GLN A 32 1.94 28.47 14.42
CA GLN A 32 0.78 29.31 14.09
C GLN A 32 -0.46 28.51 13.66
N ARG A 33 -0.32 27.20 13.42
CA ARG A 33 -1.40 26.38 12.91
C ARG A 33 -2.43 26.01 13.98
N ARG A 34 -3.72 26.19 13.68
CA ARG A 34 -4.83 26.00 14.64
C ARG A 34 -6.00 25.20 14.07
N ASP A 35 -5.85 24.65 12.86
CA ASP A 35 -6.93 23.89 12.21
C ASP A 35 -7.24 22.55 12.93
N PRO A 36 -8.40 21.93 12.68
CA PRO A 36 -8.81 20.70 13.34
C PRO A 36 -7.82 19.55 13.13
N ARG A 37 -7.24 19.40 11.92
CA ARG A 37 -6.29 18.33 11.60
C ARG A 37 -5.02 18.43 12.45
N ALA A 38 -4.53 19.66 12.66
CA ALA A 38 -3.37 19.88 13.54
C ALA A 38 -3.69 19.51 14.98
N ARG A 39 -4.87 19.89 15.50
CA ARG A 39 -5.30 19.53 16.85
C ARG A 39 -5.42 18.04 17.06
N ASP A 40 -5.99 17.33 16.09
CA ASP A 40 -6.15 15.86 16.16
C ASP A 40 -4.78 15.15 16.13
N LEU A 41 -3.85 15.62 15.28
CA LEU A 41 -2.49 15.10 15.25
C LEU A 41 -1.74 15.36 16.57
N LEU A 42 -1.85 16.55 17.13
CA LEU A 42 -1.22 16.87 18.42
C LEU A 42 -1.74 15.98 19.53
N LYS A 43 -3.06 15.79 19.64
CA LYS A 43 -3.67 14.88 20.61
C LYS A 43 -3.18 13.44 20.43
N LEU A 44 -3.10 12.97 19.18
CA LEU A 44 -2.57 11.64 18.87
C LEU A 44 -1.10 11.51 19.30
N ALA A 45 -0.28 12.51 19.02
CA ALA A 45 1.13 12.53 19.39
C ALA A 45 1.31 12.55 20.92
N GLU A 46 0.58 13.40 21.63
CA GLU A 46 0.59 13.48 23.10
C GLU A 46 0.17 12.18 23.75
N SER A 47 -0.92 11.55 23.28
CA SER A 47 -1.41 10.29 23.84
C SER A 47 -0.45 9.11 23.61
N ASN A 48 0.47 9.22 22.65
CA ASN A 48 1.49 8.24 22.35
C ASN A 48 2.90 8.64 22.81
N GLY A 49 3.04 9.70 23.61
CA GLY A 49 4.32 10.11 24.18
C GLY A 49 5.33 10.69 23.18
N VAL A 50 4.88 11.08 21.99
CA VAL A 50 5.74 11.64 20.95
C VAL A 50 6.16 13.07 21.33
N ARG A 51 7.46 13.35 21.26
CA ARG A 51 8.01 14.69 21.51
C ARG A 51 7.57 15.68 20.45
N ILE A 52 6.78 16.70 20.84
CA ILE A 52 6.28 17.76 19.97
C ILE A 52 7.18 18.98 20.08
N VAL A 53 7.60 19.53 18.93
CA VAL A 53 8.46 20.72 18.83
C VAL A 53 7.76 21.76 17.95
N PRO A 54 7.17 22.82 18.53
CA PRO A 54 6.63 23.93 17.75
C PRO A 54 7.76 24.69 17.06
N VAL A 55 7.59 24.99 15.76
CA VAL A 55 8.58 25.70 14.96
C VAL A 55 7.90 26.67 13.99
N ASP A 56 8.65 27.53 13.34
CA ASP A 56 8.17 28.38 12.26
C ASP A 56 8.14 27.63 10.90
N GLY A 57 7.39 28.17 9.93
CA GLY A 57 7.24 27.57 8.61
C GLY A 57 8.57 27.45 7.86
N LYS A 58 9.49 28.42 8.01
CA LYS A 58 10.80 28.40 7.33
C LYS A 58 11.66 27.22 7.78
N ARG A 59 11.60 26.86 9.05
CA ARG A 59 12.30 25.68 9.57
C ARG A 59 11.72 24.40 9.01
N LEU A 60 10.40 24.32 8.85
CA LEU A 60 9.74 23.18 8.22
C LEU A 60 10.11 23.04 6.75
N ASP A 61 10.14 24.16 6.02
CA ASP A 61 10.60 24.20 4.61
C ASP A 61 12.02 23.64 4.47
N GLY A 62 12.93 24.08 5.34
CA GLY A 62 14.32 23.61 5.34
C GLY A 62 14.43 22.11 5.66
N MET A 63 13.60 21.59 6.57
CA MET A 63 13.59 20.18 6.95
C MET A 63 12.97 19.30 5.86
N ALA A 64 11.92 19.77 5.19
CA ALA A 64 11.21 19.05 4.15
C ALA A 64 11.88 19.15 2.76
N GLY A 65 12.98 19.91 2.62
CA GLY A 65 13.66 20.08 1.33
C GLY A 65 12.76 20.72 0.28
N ASN A 66 11.95 21.73 0.67
CA ASN A 66 10.92 22.38 -0.15
C ASN A 66 9.75 21.47 -0.61
N ALA A 67 9.60 20.30 -0.04
CA ALA A 67 8.43 19.48 -0.28
C ALA A 67 7.20 20.04 0.46
N SER A 68 6.00 19.80 -0.07
CA SER A 68 4.74 20.25 0.55
C SER A 68 4.51 19.55 1.90
N HIS A 69 4.93 20.17 2.99
CA HIS A 69 4.85 19.62 4.35
C HIS A 69 3.53 19.93 5.07
N GLN A 70 2.71 20.81 4.52
CA GLN A 70 1.42 21.17 5.12
C GLN A 70 1.49 21.61 6.60
N GLY A 71 2.62 22.19 7.03
CA GLY A 71 2.85 22.61 8.40
C GLY A 71 3.21 21.49 9.40
N VAL A 72 3.57 20.30 8.91
CA VAL A 72 3.89 19.13 9.74
C VAL A 72 5.07 18.35 9.15
N VAL A 73 6.07 18.09 9.98
CA VAL A 73 7.27 17.30 9.67
C VAL A 73 7.59 16.42 10.87
N ALA A 74 8.00 15.19 10.63
CA ALA A 74 8.50 14.34 11.70
C ALA A 74 9.89 13.78 11.35
N LYS A 75 10.75 13.76 12.37
CA LYS A 75 12.01 13.03 12.34
C LYS A 75 11.75 11.64 12.88
N VAL A 76 11.96 10.63 12.06
CA VAL A 76 11.70 9.23 12.42
C VAL A 76 12.97 8.41 12.34
N ASP A 77 13.03 7.33 13.11
CA ASP A 77 14.08 6.35 12.97
C ASP A 77 14.05 5.78 11.54
N ALA A 78 15.19 5.85 10.85
CA ALA A 78 15.35 5.32 9.50
C ALA A 78 15.38 3.79 9.48
N ALA A 79 15.64 3.15 10.62
CA ALA A 79 15.50 1.72 10.74
C ALA A 79 14.04 1.33 10.51
N ARG A 80 13.64 1.25 9.24
CA ARG A 80 12.48 0.43 8.90
C ARG A 80 12.79 -0.97 9.47
N ARG A 81 11.96 -1.48 10.37
CA ARG A 81 11.98 -2.91 10.61
C ARG A 81 11.98 -3.55 9.23
N VAL A 82 13.03 -4.30 8.92
CA VAL A 82 13.01 -5.20 7.77
C VAL A 82 11.93 -6.19 8.08
N VAL A 83 10.72 -5.86 7.65
CA VAL A 83 9.56 -6.73 7.80
C VAL A 83 9.73 -7.78 6.72
N ASN A 84 10.02 -9.00 7.09
CA ASN A 84 10.02 -10.11 6.15
C ASN A 84 8.57 -10.62 5.95
N LEU A 85 8.35 -11.33 4.86
CA LEU A 85 7.01 -11.81 4.51
C LEU A 85 6.48 -12.83 5.53
N GLU A 86 7.35 -13.66 6.07
CA GLU A 86 7.01 -14.68 7.07
C GLU A 86 6.49 -14.03 8.35
N ASP A 87 7.20 -13.01 8.88
CA ASP A 87 6.76 -12.27 10.07
C ASP A 87 5.38 -11.63 9.88
N VAL A 88 5.09 -11.11 8.67
CA VAL A 88 3.76 -10.58 8.36
C VAL A 88 2.73 -11.69 8.44
N LEU A 89 2.93 -12.78 7.70
CA LEU A 89 1.96 -13.87 7.60
C LEU A 89 1.69 -14.55 8.95
N ASP A 90 2.72 -14.72 9.77
CA ASP A 90 2.63 -15.42 11.05
C ASP A 90 1.91 -14.59 12.15
N THR A 91 1.77 -13.27 11.94
CA THR A 91 1.08 -12.37 12.90
C THR A 91 -0.37 -12.06 12.54
N LEU A 92 -0.87 -12.54 11.39
CA LEU A 92 -2.23 -12.25 10.94
C LEU A 92 -3.28 -13.05 11.73
N ASN A 93 -4.39 -12.40 12.03
CA ASN A 93 -5.57 -13.00 12.67
C ASN A 93 -6.73 -13.21 11.68
N GLU A 94 -6.53 -12.87 10.40
CA GLU A 94 -7.48 -13.08 9.31
C GLU A 94 -6.77 -13.70 8.10
N PRO A 95 -7.49 -14.31 7.14
CA PRO A 95 -6.88 -14.83 5.93
C PRO A 95 -6.08 -13.75 5.17
N PRO A 96 -4.82 -14.00 4.78
CA PRO A 96 -3.99 -13.03 4.06
C PRO A 96 -4.66 -12.47 2.81
N LEU A 97 -4.52 -11.17 2.59
CA LEU A 97 -4.74 -10.51 1.30
C LEU A 97 -3.44 -9.83 0.90
N LEU A 98 -2.81 -10.32 -0.14
CA LEU A 98 -1.52 -9.85 -0.62
C LEU A 98 -1.65 -9.24 -2.01
N LEU A 99 -0.87 -8.22 -2.30
CA LEU A 99 -0.72 -7.66 -3.64
C LEU A 99 0.70 -7.91 -4.12
N VAL A 100 0.85 -8.54 -5.28
CA VAL A 100 2.14 -8.85 -5.91
C VAL A 100 2.28 -8.04 -7.19
N LEU A 101 3.33 -7.25 -7.30
CA LEU A 101 3.58 -6.37 -8.44
C LEU A 101 4.78 -6.88 -9.22
N ASP A 102 4.54 -7.55 -10.35
CA ASP A 102 5.57 -8.17 -11.18
C ASP A 102 6.16 -7.19 -12.19
N GLY A 103 7.13 -6.37 -11.75
CA GLY A 103 7.88 -5.50 -12.64
C GLY A 103 7.34 -4.07 -12.78
N VAL A 104 6.58 -3.57 -11.81
CA VAL A 104 6.14 -2.17 -11.79
C VAL A 104 7.33 -1.24 -11.53
N GLN A 105 7.68 -0.39 -12.50
CA GLN A 105 8.86 0.48 -12.45
C GLN A 105 8.51 1.97 -12.25
N ASP A 106 7.30 2.39 -12.60
CA ASP A 106 6.88 3.78 -12.40
C ASP A 106 6.54 4.03 -10.92
N PRO A 107 7.21 5.03 -10.28
CA PRO A 107 6.95 5.38 -8.88
C PRO A 107 5.53 5.91 -8.63
N HIS A 108 4.87 6.53 -9.62
CA HIS A 108 3.48 6.95 -9.48
C HIS A 108 2.53 5.75 -9.41
N ASN A 109 2.77 4.74 -10.25
CA ASN A 109 1.99 3.50 -10.23
C ASN A 109 2.19 2.74 -8.92
N LEU A 110 3.43 2.60 -8.44
CA LEU A 110 3.68 1.96 -7.14
C LEU A 110 3.00 2.72 -6.00
N GLY A 111 3.12 4.05 -5.95
CA GLY A 111 2.47 4.86 -4.93
C GLY A 111 0.95 4.71 -4.92
N ALA A 112 0.32 4.69 -6.11
CA ALA A 112 -1.11 4.48 -6.26
C ALA A 112 -1.54 3.06 -5.87
N CYS A 113 -0.76 2.02 -6.22
CA CYS A 113 -0.99 0.64 -5.77
C CYS A 113 -0.91 0.52 -4.26
N LEU A 114 0.09 1.12 -3.60
CA LEU A 114 0.19 1.14 -2.14
C LEU A 114 -1.02 1.82 -1.49
N ARG A 115 -1.48 2.94 -2.06
CA ARG A 115 -2.67 3.63 -1.57
C ARG A 115 -3.93 2.77 -1.69
N SER A 116 -4.11 2.06 -2.79
CA SER A 116 -5.20 1.09 -2.95
C SER A 116 -5.05 -0.08 -1.99
N ALA A 117 -3.83 -0.59 -1.80
CA ALA A 117 -3.53 -1.66 -0.86
C ALA A 117 -3.92 -1.29 0.58
N ASP A 118 -3.58 -0.08 1.02
CA ASP A 118 -3.98 0.44 2.34
C ASP A 118 -5.51 0.56 2.47
N ALA A 119 -6.16 1.14 1.46
CA ALA A 119 -7.60 1.36 1.47
C ALA A 119 -8.41 0.05 1.56
N PHE A 120 -7.90 -1.05 0.98
CA PHE A 120 -8.55 -2.35 0.99
C PHE A 120 -7.98 -3.34 2.00
N GLY A 121 -7.12 -2.88 2.92
CA GLY A 121 -6.57 -3.71 4.01
C GLY A 121 -5.69 -4.85 3.50
N VAL A 122 -4.83 -4.59 2.53
CA VAL A 122 -3.79 -5.51 2.07
C VAL A 122 -2.71 -5.62 3.14
N HIS A 123 -2.32 -6.85 3.48
CA HIS A 123 -1.37 -7.11 4.55
C HIS A 123 0.10 -6.91 4.14
N ALA A 124 0.42 -7.12 2.86
CA ALA A 124 1.71 -6.76 2.28
C ALA A 124 1.64 -6.57 0.77
N VAL A 125 2.49 -5.67 0.25
CA VAL A 125 2.77 -5.54 -1.18
C VAL A 125 4.14 -6.17 -1.44
N ILE A 126 4.20 -7.11 -2.39
CA ILE A 126 5.40 -7.88 -2.74
C ILE A 126 5.84 -7.51 -4.14
N ALA A 127 7.14 -7.26 -4.34
CA ALA A 127 7.71 -7.00 -5.65
C ALA A 127 9.07 -7.69 -5.81
N PRO A 128 9.52 -8.00 -7.03
CA PRO A 128 10.87 -8.46 -7.26
C PRO A 128 11.86 -7.35 -6.91
N LYS A 129 13.05 -7.71 -6.42
CA LYS A 129 14.13 -6.76 -6.16
C LYS A 129 14.65 -6.11 -7.45
N ASP A 130 14.66 -6.89 -8.53
CA ASP A 130 15.10 -6.43 -9.84
C ASP A 130 13.89 -6.04 -10.71
N ARG A 131 14.05 -5.02 -11.54
CA ARG A 131 13.01 -4.49 -12.45
C ARG A 131 11.75 -3.99 -11.75
N ALA A 132 11.87 -3.54 -10.51
CA ALA A 132 10.80 -2.85 -9.78
C ALA A 132 11.34 -1.59 -9.14
N VAL A 133 10.50 -0.57 -9.04
CA VAL A 133 10.84 0.65 -8.33
C VAL A 133 10.79 0.40 -6.83
N GLY A 134 11.80 0.90 -6.11
CA GLY A 134 11.81 0.92 -4.66
C GLY A 134 11.04 2.11 -4.08
N LEU A 135 10.87 2.09 -2.77
CA LEU A 135 10.29 3.23 -2.06
C LEU A 135 11.22 4.44 -2.15
N ASN A 136 10.69 5.55 -2.63
CA ASN A 136 11.37 6.83 -2.78
C ASN A 136 10.39 7.98 -2.50
N ALA A 137 10.89 9.22 -2.50
CA ALA A 137 10.09 10.40 -2.18
C ALA A 137 8.83 10.56 -3.06
N THR A 138 8.90 10.19 -4.33
CA THR A 138 7.74 10.23 -5.25
C THR A 138 6.70 9.19 -4.85
N VAL A 139 7.11 7.94 -4.60
CA VAL A 139 6.23 6.87 -4.12
C VAL A 139 5.56 7.28 -2.81
N GLU A 140 6.33 7.76 -1.83
CA GLU A 140 5.81 8.18 -0.52
C GLU A 140 4.78 9.31 -0.64
N LYS A 141 5.04 10.28 -1.54
CA LYS A 141 4.12 11.39 -1.82
C LYS A 141 2.80 10.88 -2.42
N VAL A 142 2.86 10.02 -3.44
CA VAL A 142 1.67 9.49 -4.14
C VAL A 142 0.89 8.53 -3.25
N ALA A 143 1.57 7.73 -2.46
CA ALA A 143 0.95 6.78 -1.52
C ALA A 143 0.17 7.44 -0.37
N CYS A 144 0.34 8.77 -0.15
CA CYS A 144 -0.43 9.51 0.87
C CYS A 144 -0.38 8.88 2.27
N GLY A 145 0.77 8.35 2.69
CA GLY A 145 0.96 7.68 3.98
C GLY A 145 0.87 6.17 3.95
N ALA A 146 0.28 5.57 2.90
CA ALA A 146 0.17 4.11 2.77
C ALA A 146 1.54 3.40 2.74
N ALA A 147 2.59 4.07 2.29
CA ALA A 147 3.96 3.53 2.35
C ALA A 147 4.50 3.34 3.77
N GLU A 148 3.85 3.93 4.79
CA GLU A 148 4.18 3.74 6.20
C GLU A 148 3.34 2.64 6.86
N THR A 149 2.15 2.35 6.33
CA THR A 149 1.19 1.41 6.90
C THR A 149 1.27 0.03 6.25
N VAL A 150 1.42 -0.03 4.93
CA VAL A 150 1.47 -1.29 4.19
C VAL A 150 2.92 -1.74 4.01
N PRO A 151 3.32 -2.91 4.50
CA PRO A 151 4.64 -3.47 4.26
C PRO A 151 4.92 -3.63 2.76
N TYR A 152 5.99 -3.00 2.26
CA TYR A 152 6.48 -3.21 0.90
C TYR A 152 7.71 -4.11 0.96
N ILE A 153 7.56 -5.33 0.48
CA ILE A 153 8.55 -6.40 0.62
C ILE A 153 9.15 -6.72 -0.75
N THR A 154 10.45 -6.58 -0.87
CA THR A 154 11.16 -6.95 -2.10
C THR A 154 11.80 -8.32 -1.98
N VAL A 155 11.56 -9.19 -2.98
CA VAL A 155 12.06 -10.56 -3.01
C VAL A 155 13.01 -10.79 -4.18
N THR A 156 13.99 -11.65 -3.99
CA THR A 156 15.02 -11.94 -5.01
C THR A 156 14.47 -12.79 -6.15
N ASN A 157 13.54 -13.70 -5.84
CA ASN A 157 12.94 -14.63 -6.81
C ASN A 157 11.43 -14.70 -6.61
N LEU A 158 10.70 -13.93 -7.42
CA LEU A 158 9.25 -13.82 -7.29
C LEU A 158 8.53 -15.17 -7.49
N ALA A 159 8.91 -15.95 -8.51
CA ALA A 159 8.28 -17.24 -8.76
C ALA A 159 8.50 -18.25 -7.61
N ARG A 160 9.65 -18.20 -6.95
CA ARG A 160 9.90 -18.97 -5.73
C ARG A 160 9.00 -18.53 -4.59
N THR A 161 8.91 -17.22 -4.35
CA THR A 161 8.03 -16.68 -3.30
C THR A 161 6.58 -17.05 -3.54
N LEU A 162 6.08 -17.00 -4.79
CA LEU A 162 4.72 -17.45 -5.11
C LEU A 162 4.50 -18.94 -4.77
N ARG A 163 5.47 -19.82 -5.01
CA ARG A 163 5.37 -21.24 -4.60
C ARG A 163 5.34 -21.39 -3.08
N GLU A 164 6.18 -20.63 -2.36
CA GLU A 164 6.19 -20.61 -0.89
C GLU A 164 4.84 -20.12 -0.31
N LEU A 165 4.17 -19.15 -0.98
CA LEU A 165 2.81 -18.74 -0.62
C LEU A 165 1.78 -19.87 -0.83
N LYS A 166 1.89 -20.60 -1.94
CA LYS A 166 1.01 -21.76 -2.23
C LYS A 166 1.21 -22.90 -1.22
N GLU A 167 2.44 -23.15 -0.76
CA GLU A 167 2.74 -24.11 0.31
C GLU A 167 2.11 -23.71 1.67
N ARG A 168 1.70 -22.45 1.83
CA ARG A 168 0.95 -21.92 2.97
C ARG A 168 -0.55 -21.79 2.71
N ASP A 169 -1.07 -22.49 1.70
CA ASP A 169 -2.48 -22.47 1.30
C ASP A 169 -2.98 -21.06 0.89
N ILE A 170 -2.09 -20.19 0.40
CA ILE A 170 -2.45 -18.88 -0.14
C ILE A 170 -2.64 -19.03 -1.65
N TRP A 171 -3.86 -18.79 -2.11
CA TRP A 171 -4.22 -18.90 -3.52
C TRP A 171 -3.61 -17.76 -4.33
N VAL A 172 -2.91 -18.08 -5.39
CA VAL A 172 -2.19 -17.11 -6.23
C VAL A 172 -2.95 -16.86 -7.52
N VAL A 173 -3.49 -15.66 -7.69
CA VAL A 173 -4.31 -15.27 -8.85
C VAL A 173 -3.61 -14.19 -9.65
N GLY A 174 -3.33 -14.46 -10.90
CA GLY A 174 -2.70 -13.53 -11.83
C GLY A 174 -3.73 -12.75 -12.65
N ALA A 175 -3.54 -11.44 -12.77
CA ALA A 175 -4.29 -10.62 -13.72
C ALA A 175 -3.64 -10.70 -15.11
N ASP A 176 -4.40 -11.20 -16.10
CA ASP A 176 -3.94 -11.41 -17.46
C ASP A 176 -5.09 -11.16 -18.44
N GLY A 177 -4.89 -10.25 -19.40
CA GLY A 177 -5.92 -9.87 -20.37
C GLY A 177 -6.35 -11.03 -21.29
N GLU A 178 -5.50 -12.05 -21.44
CA GLU A 178 -5.77 -13.25 -22.25
C GLU A 178 -6.40 -14.40 -21.45
N ALA A 179 -6.68 -14.22 -20.16
CA ALA A 179 -7.28 -15.24 -19.32
C ALA A 179 -8.68 -15.65 -19.84
N ASP A 180 -9.03 -16.92 -19.65
CA ASP A 180 -10.38 -17.41 -19.98
C ASP A 180 -11.40 -16.95 -18.94
N ASN A 181 -11.00 -16.93 -17.66
CA ASN A 181 -11.85 -16.56 -16.54
C ASN A 181 -11.93 -15.04 -16.39
N THR A 182 -13.13 -14.55 -16.17
CA THR A 182 -13.35 -13.14 -15.80
C THR A 182 -13.33 -12.96 -14.30
N LEU A 183 -13.01 -11.75 -13.84
CA LEU A 183 -13.02 -11.37 -12.44
C LEU A 183 -14.37 -11.65 -11.76
N ASN A 184 -15.48 -11.47 -12.46
CA ASN A 184 -16.83 -11.66 -11.92
C ASN A 184 -17.14 -13.15 -11.59
N ASN A 185 -16.40 -14.08 -12.18
CA ASN A 185 -16.54 -15.53 -11.91
C ASN A 185 -15.50 -16.01 -10.88
N PHE A 186 -14.75 -15.10 -10.33
CA PHE A 186 -13.75 -15.37 -9.33
C PHE A 186 -14.35 -15.13 -7.93
N TYR A 187 -14.52 -16.19 -7.18
CA TYR A 187 -14.95 -16.10 -5.78
C TYR A 187 -13.84 -16.62 -4.88
N HIS A 188 -13.41 -15.79 -3.92
CA HIS A 188 -12.37 -16.19 -2.98
C HIS A 188 -12.48 -15.44 -1.65
N ASP A 189 -12.97 -16.08 -0.63
CA ASP A 189 -13.13 -15.57 0.73
C ASP A 189 -11.95 -15.93 1.66
N SER A 190 -10.97 -16.68 1.15
CA SER A 190 -9.83 -17.20 1.90
C SER A 190 -8.51 -16.44 1.63
N ALA A 191 -7.39 -17.04 2.00
CA ALA A 191 -6.05 -16.48 1.79
C ALA A 191 -5.74 -16.28 0.29
N LEU A 192 -5.37 -15.07 -0.11
CA LEU A 192 -5.27 -14.66 -1.51
C LEU A 192 -4.05 -13.77 -1.77
N ALA A 193 -3.34 -14.06 -2.84
CA ALA A 193 -2.32 -13.19 -3.43
C ALA A 193 -2.73 -12.81 -4.86
N LEU A 194 -3.00 -11.53 -5.08
CA LEU A 194 -3.32 -10.96 -6.40
C LEU A 194 -2.03 -10.51 -7.08
N VAL A 195 -1.76 -11.02 -8.27
CA VAL A 195 -0.52 -10.74 -9.02
C VAL A 195 -0.82 -9.92 -10.25
N LEU A 196 -0.20 -8.76 -10.36
CA LEU A 196 -0.31 -7.86 -11.50
C LEU A 196 1.06 -7.71 -12.18
N GLY A 197 1.07 -7.77 -13.49
CA GLY A 197 2.25 -7.53 -14.32
C GLY A 197 2.53 -6.05 -14.57
N ALA A 198 3.67 -5.80 -15.20
CA ALA A 198 4.03 -4.47 -15.67
C ALA A 198 3.09 -3.99 -16.77
N GLU A 199 2.96 -2.66 -16.87
CA GLU A 199 2.16 -2.02 -17.93
C GLU A 199 2.75 -2.33 -19.31
N GLY A 200 1.94 -2.82 -20.23
CA GLY A 200 2.32 -3.22 -21.58
C GLY A 200 2.96 -4.61 -21.71
N GLU A 201 3.75 -5.06 -20.74
CA GLU A 201 4.41 -6.38 -20.78
C GLU A 201 3.58 -7.50 -20.11
N GLY A 202 2.67 -7.15 -19.22
CA GLY A 202 1.89 -8.11 -18.45
C GLY A 202 2.72 -8.90 -17.44
N LEU A 203 2.24 -10.09 -17.10
CA LEU A 203 2.94 -11.01 -16.21
C LEU A 203 4.13 -11.68 -16.93
N ARG A 204 5.28 -11.75 -16.26
CA ARG A 204 6.40 -12.54 -16.76
C ARG A 204 6.04 -14.02 -16.84
N ARG A 205 6.59 -14.73 -17.82
CA ARG A 205 6.26 -16.13 -18.11
C ARG A 205 6.25 -17.02 -16.85
N LEU A 206 7.31 -17.02 -16.06
CA LEU A 206 7.39 -17.86 -14.85
C LEU A 206 6.39 -17.45 -13.79
N THR A 207 6.10 -16.16 -13.64
CA THR A 207 5.07 -15.65 -12.74
C THR A 207 3.70 -16.14 -13.15
N ARG A 208 3.37 -16.00 -14.45
CA ARG A 208 2.13 -16.48 -15.06
C ARG A 208 1.92 -17.99 -14.87
N GLU A 209 2.95 -18.78 -15.14
CA GLU A 209 2.93 -20.25 -15.00
C GLU A 209 2.84 -20.70 -13.51
N THR A 210 3.22 -19.85 -12.57
CA THR A 210 3.19 -20.18 -11.14
C THR A 210 1.84 -19.86 -10.48
N CYS A 211 1.03 -18.97 -11.08
CA CYS A 211 -0.31 -18.67 -10.60
C CYS A 211 -1.21 -19.92 -10.61
N ASP A 212 -2.09 -20.04 -9.61
CA ASP A 212 -3.10 -21.11 -9.58
C ASP A 212 -4.21 -20.84 -10.56
N GLN A 213 -4.52 -19.56 -10.79
CA GLN A 213 -5.56 -19.12 -11.71
C GLN A 213 -5.16 -17.79 -12.35
N LEU A 214 -5.62 -17.61 -13.59
CA LEU A 214 -5.56 -16.32 -14.29
C LEU A 214 -6.97 -15.76 -14.44
N VAL A 215 -7.10 -14.45 -14.24
CA VAL A 215 -8.37 -13.74 -14.40
C VAL A 215 -8.16 -12.47 -15.20
N LYS A 216 -9.18 -12.07 -15.96
CA LYS A 216 -9.20 -10.78 -16.67
C LYS A 216 -10.27 -9.86 -16.15
N ILE A 217 -10.00 -8.57 -16.22
CA ILE A 217 -11.01 -7.52 -16.09
C ILE A 217 -11.69 -7.41 -17.46
N PRO A 218 -13.04 -7.57 -17.56
CA PRO A 218 -13.73 -7.46 -18.85
C PRO A 218 -13.56 -6.06 -19.44
N MET A 219 -13.04 -5.98 -20.66
CA MET A 219 -12.86 -4.76 -21.42
C MET A 219 -13.90 -4.70 -22.52
N LEU A 220 -14.77 -3.68 -22.50
CA LEU A 220 -15.90 -3.53 -23.44
C LEU A 220 -15.66 -2.44 -24.47
N GLY A 221 -14.60 -1.67 -24.34
CA GLY A 221 -14.22 -0.57 -25.21
C GLY A 221 -13.11 -0.94 -26.20
N SER A 222 -12.46 0.07 -26.76
CA SER A 222 -11.37 -0.07 -27.74
C SER A 222 -9.98 -0.20 -27.09
N VAL A 223 -9.86 0.06 -25.78
CA VAL A 223 -8.57 -0.07 -25.09
C VAL A 223 -8.34 -1.53 -24.67
N GLU A 224 -7.12 -2.00 -24.80
CA GLU A 224 -6.76 -3.41 -24.54
C GLU A 224 -6.40 -3.65 -23.07
N SER A 225 -6.03 -2.60 -22.33
CA SER A 225 -5.62 -2.72 -20.93
C SER A 225 -5.93 -1.45 -20.12
N LEU A 226 -5.96 -1.58 -18.81
CA LEU A 226 -6.01 -0.48 -17.85
C LEU A 226 -4.62 -0.21 -17.28
N ASN A 227 -4.41 0.99 -16.78
CA ASN A 227 -3.25 1.30 -15.94
C ASN A 227 -3.17 0.31 -14.77
N VAL A 228 -1.96 -0.14 -14.41
CA VAL A 228 -1.75 -1.19 -13.39
C VAL A 228 -2.33 -0.81 -12.03
N SER A 229 -2.27 0.46 -11.64
CA SER A 229 -2.83 0.90 -10.36
C SER A 229 -4.36 0.92 -10.36
N VAL A 230 -4.99 1.18 -11.51
CA VAL A 230 -6.44 1.06 -11.69
C VAL A 230 -6.86 -0.41 -11.60
N SER A 231 -6.15 -1.29 -12.30
CA SER A 231 -6.37 -2.74 -12.23
C SER A 231 -6.23 -3.28 -10.81
N ALA A 232 -5.19 -2.82 -10.09
CA ALA A 232 -5.00 -3.17 -8.67
C ALA A 232 -6.19 -2.75 -7.81
N GLY A 233 -6.69 -1.52 -7.99
CA GLY A 233 -7.87 -1.04 -7.27
C GLY A 233 -9.11 -1.88 -7.51
N ILE A 234 -9.40 -2.24 -8.77
CA ILE A 234 -10.56 -3.07 -9.16
C ILE A 234 -10.45 -4.47 -8.55
N LEU A 235 -9.29 -5.13 -8.69
CA LEU A 235 -9.07 -6.48 -8.17
C LEU A 235 -9.14 -6.53 -6.65
N LEU A 236 -8.56 -5.55 -5.96
CA LEU A 236 -8.59 -5.45 -4.51
C LEU A 236 -9.98 -5.15 -3.98
N TYR A 237 -10.72 -4.27 -4.64
CA TYR A 237 -12.12 -3.99 -4.30
C TYR A 237 -12.96 -5.27 -4.39
N GLU A 238 -12.86 -6.00 -5.49
CA GLU A 238 -13.58 -7.27 -5.68
C GLU A 238 -13.22 -8.29 -4.61
N ALA A 239 -11.92 -8.53 -4.38
CA ALA A 239 -11.46 -9.47 -3.38
C ALA A 239 -11.92 -9.09 -1.95
N ARG A 240 -11.94 -7.80 -1.61
CA ARG A 240 -12.39 -7.35 -0.29
C ARG A 240 -13.91 -7.40 -0.16
N SER A 241 -14.67 -7.06 -1.21
CA SER A 241 -16.12 -7.11 -1.20
C SER A 241 -16.67 -8.52 -0.96
N GLN A 242 -15.95 -9.55 -1.43
CA GLN A 242 -16.30 -10.95 -1.21
C GLN A 242 -16.05 -11.41 0.24
N ARG A 243 -15.08 -10.80 0.95
CA ARG A 243 -14.75 -11.13 2.35
C ARG A 243 -15.62 -10.38 3.36
N VAL A 244 -16.03 -9.16 3.02
CA VAL A 244 -16.94 -8.37 3.85
C VAL A 244 -18.35 -8.69 3.37
N ALA A 245 -19.11 -9.45 4.13
CA ALA A 245 -20.55 -9.48 3.95
C ALA A 245 -21.02 -8.02 4.13
N VAL A 246 -21.33 -7.34 3.01
CA VAL A 246 -21.81 -5.93 3.04
C VAL A 246 -23.03 -5.93 3.95
N PRO A 247 -23.03 -5.23 5.11
CA PRO A 247 -24.21 -5.09 5.91
C PRO A 247 -25.32 -4.55 5.01
N ALA A 248 -26.52 -5.15 5.04
CA ALA A 248 -27.65 -4.78 4.19
C ALA A 248 -28.00 -3.28 4.24
N GLU A 249 -27.50 -2.55 5.21
CA GLU A 249 -27.65 -1.11 5.42
C GLU A 249 -26.92 -0.24 4.36
N TYR A 250 -25.89 -0.75 3.69
CA TYR A 250 -25.17 -0.01 2.63
C TYR A 250 -25.67 -0.29 1.21
N GLY A 251 -26.51 -1.30 1.02
CA GLY A 251 -27.11 -1.64 -0.27
C GLY A 251 -28.36 -0.84 -0.64
N ALA A 252 -28.86 0.01 0.25
CA ALA A 252 -30.14 0.70 0.09
C ALA A 252 -30.05 2.22 -0.20
N HIS A 253 -28.87 2.79 -0.27
CA HIS A 253 -28.72 4.19 -0.71
C HIS A 253 -28.29 4.20 -2.17
N GLY A 254 -29.17 3.87 -3.06
CA GLY A 254 -29.95 4.78 -3.87
C GLY A 254 -29.09 5.44 -4.93
N LEU A 255 -28.95 4.80 -6.09
CA LEU A 255 -29.01 5.53 -7.35
C LEU A 255 -30.47 6.03 -7.43
N GLY A 256 -30.78 7.06 -6.70
CA GLY A 256 -32.03 7.82 -6.81
C GLY A 256 -31.85 8.80 -7.94
N GLU A 257 -32.72 8.66 -8.88
CA GLU A 257 -33.25 9.51 -9.97
C GLU A 257 -32.50 10.83 -10.29
#